data_60c8ce6b26e34838308a65b14794a4ae
#
_entry.id   60c8ce6b26e34838308a65b14794a4ae
#
_cell.length_a   1.000
_cell.length_b   1.000
_cell.length_c   1.000
_cell.angle_alpha   90.00
_cell.angle_beta   90.00
_cell.angle_gamma   90.00
#
_symmetry.space_group_name_H-M   'P 1'
#
loop_
_entity.id
_entity.type
_entity.pdbx_description
1 polymer ?
#
loop_
_entity_poly.entity_id
_entity_poly.type
_entity_poly.pdbx_seq_one_letter_code
_entity_poly.pdbx_strand_id
1 'polypeptide(L)'
;VRHNQWLNTPYGRRRDFFCNPRDTNKLFKESFAYIPQSTIAEKTKIGISETRIEARKKKMDFHLLSENHDSALAEVRIGQELDFLHLFKEKMEQPVDMRNFCLPRDIDMVIQFECTKGMNWKEMEDVEV
;
A
#
# COMPACT_ATOMS: atom_id res chain seq x y z
N VAL A 1 7.73 11.17 -19.62
CA VAL A 1 6.89 10.23 -20.38
C VAL A 1 6.91 10.51 -21.87
N ARG A 2 6.75 11.77 -22.33
CA ARG A 2 6.72 12.10 -23.77
C ARG A 2 7.99 11.68 -24.53
N HIS A 3 9.15 11.69 -23.88
CA HIS A 3 10.43 11.35 -24.50
C HIS A 3 10.81 9.88 -24.30
N ASN A 4 10.57 9.33 -23.12
CA ASN A 4 11.11 8.02 -22.74
C ASN A 4 10.07 6.91 -22.68
N GLN A 5 8.76 7.25 -22.70
CA GLN A 5 7.63 6.30 -22.60
C GLN A 5 7.72 5.35 -21.40
N TRP A 6 8.36 5.77 -20.32
CA TRP A 6 8.41 5.02 -19.07
C TRP A 6 8.32 5.98 -17.86
N LEU A 7 7.88 5.43 -16.73
CA LEU A 7 7.86 6.08 -15.43
C LEU A 7 8.33 5.12 -14.34
N ASN A 8 8.92 5.68 -13.30
CA ASN A 8 9.21 4.98 -12.06
C ASN A 8 8.25 5.40 -10.96
N THR A 9 7.90 4.47 -10.08
CA THR A 9 7.24 4.79 -8.81
C THR A 9 8.24 5.36 -7.81
N PRO A 10 7.78 5.94 -6.67
CA PRO A 10 8.65 6.33 -5.56
C PRO A 10 9.56 5.20 -5.08
N TYR A 11 9.10 3.96 -5.16
CA TYR A 11 9.86 2.76 -4.79
C TYR A 11 10.79 2.23 -5.88
N GLY A 12 10.89 2.95 -7.02
CA GLY A 12 11.80 2.62 -8.11
C GLY A 12 11.26 1.61 -9.13
N ARG A 13 10.00 1.19 -9.01
CA ARG A 13 9.39 0.27 -9.97
C ARG A 13 9.13 0.98 -11.30
N ARG A 14 9.71 0.45 -12.37
CA ARG A 14 9.56 0.98 -13.73
C ARG A 14 8.37 0.35 -14.45
N ARG A 15 7.62 1.18 -15.17
CA ARG A 15 6.65 0.76 -16.18
C ARG A 15 6.96 1.43 -17.50
N ASP A 16 7.06 0.62 -18.55
CA ASP A 16 7.14 1.06 -19.93
C ASP A 16 5.72 1.13 -20.53
N PHE A 17 5.44 2.17 -21.32
CA PHE A 17 4.14 2.40 -21.94
C PHE A 17 4.24 2.09 -23.43
N PHE A 18 3.60 0.99 -23.86
CA PHE A 18 3.61 0.51 -25.23
C PHE A 18 2.44 1.08 -26.05
N CYS A 19 2.09 2.35 -25.86
CA CYS A 19 1.07 3.03 -26.64
C CYS A 19 1.69 3.84 -27.78
N ASN A 20 0.86 4.17 -28.79
CA ASN A 20 1.31 5.02 -29.87
C ASN A 20 1.73 6.40 -29.30
N PRO A 21 2.97 6.88 -29.53
CA PRO A 21 3.44 8.16 -29.00
C PRO A 21 2.60 9.37 -29.45
N ARG A 22 1.84 9.22 -30.54
CA ARG A 22 0.92 10.26 -31.04
C ARG A 22 -0.39 10.31 -30.28
N ASP A 23 -0.79 9.25 -29.58
CA ASP A 23 -1.96 9.23 -28.71
C ASP A 23 -1.60 9.75 -27.31
N THR A 24 -1.40 11.07 -27.26
CA THR A 24 -0.99 11.75 -26.02
C THR A 24 -2.04 11.66 -24.92
N ASN A 25 -3.33 11.56 -25.25
CA ASN A 25 -4.41 11.47 -24.27
C ASN A 25 -4.39 10.10 -23.55
N LYS A 26 -4.20 9.01 -24.29
CA LYS A 26 -4.08 7.67 -23.72
C LYS A 26 -2.84 7.55 -22.85
N LEU A 27 -1.70 7.99 -23.39
CA LEU A 27 -0.44 7.98 -22.68
C LEU A 27 -0.52 8.78 -21.37
N PHE A 28 -1.15 9.97 -21.41
CA PHE A 28 -1.32 10.81 -20.23
C PHE A 28 -2.21 10.13 -19.17
N LYS A 29 -3.36 9.58 -19.55
CA LYS A 29 -4.28 8.90 -18.63
C LYS A 29 -3.61 7.69 -17.96
N GLU A 30 -2.94 6.84 -18.75
CA GLU A 30 -2.27 5.64 -18.21
C GLU A 30 -1.10 6.02 -17.29
N SER A 31 -0.32 7.02 -17.63
CA SER A 31 0.81 7.45 -16.82
C SER A 31 0.38 8.15 -15.53
N PHE A 32 -0.69 8.94 -15.59
CA PHE A 32 -1.23 9.64 -14.42
C PHE A 32 -1.85 8.68 -13.40
N ALA A 33 -2.55 7.64 -13.88
CA ALA A 33 -3.13 6.63 -13.00
C ALA A 33 -2.09 5.65 -12.43
N TYR A 34 -1.02 5.38 -13.16
CA TYR A 34 -0.02 4.39 -12.78
C TYR A 34 0.68 4.72 -11.45
N ILE A 35 1.10 5.97 -11.27
CA ILE A 35 1.90 6.36 -10.11
C ILE A 35 1.15 6.15 -8.79
N PRO A 36 -0.05 6.73 -8.57
CA PRO A 36 -0.76 6.54 -7.31
C PRO A 36 -1.14 5.08 -7.08
N GLN A 37 -1.69 4.39 -8.08
CA GLN A 37 -2.10 3.00 -7.94
C GLN A 37 -0.93 2.07 -7.61
N SER A 38 0.19 2.21 -8.31
CA SER A 38 1.37 1.39 -8.04
C SER A 38 2.02 1.74 -6.71
N THR A 39 2.03 3.01 -6.32
CA THR A 39 2.59 3.43 -5.03
C THR A 39 1.78 2.84 -3.88
N ILE A 40 0.45 2.87 -3.94
CA ILE A 40 -0.41 2.25 -2.93
C ILE A 40 -0.17 0.74 -2.87
N ALA A 41 -0.16 0.05 -4.01
CA ALA A 41 0.05 -1.39 -4.07
C ALA A 41 1.44 -1.81 -3.52
N GLU A 42 2.48 -1.06 -3.82
CA GLU A 42 3.83 -1.31 -3.29
C GLU A 42 3.89 -1.03 -1.79
N LYS A 43 3.28 0.06 -1.33
CA LYS A 43 3.19 0.40 0.09
C LYS A 43 2.47 -0.69 0.88
N THR A 44 1.32 -1.16 0.38
CA THR A 44 0.56 -2.26 0.98
C THR A 44 1.42 -3.52 1.13
N LYS A 45 2.14 -3.92 0.10
CA LYS A 45 3.02 -5.10 0.14
C LYS A 45 4.16 -4.96 1.15
N ILE A 46 4.77 -3.79 1.21
CA ILE A 46 5.84 -3.51 2.20
C ILE A 46 5.25 -3.57 3.61
N GLY A 47 4.13 -2.88 3.87
CA GLY A 47 3.47 -2.87 5.16
C GLY A 47 3.04 -4.26 5.63
N ILE A 48 2.47 -5.09 4.75
CA ILE A 48 2.14 -6.49 5.02
C ILE A 48 3.39 -7.30 5.39
N SER A 49 4.47 -7.12 4.64
CA SER A 49 5.72 -7.86 4.90
C SER A 49 6.34 -7.48 6.23
N GLU A 50 6.40 -6.19 6.55
CA GLU A 50 6.92 -5.68 7.81
C GLU A 50 6.04 -6.10 9.00
N THR A 51 4.72 -6.01 8.86
CA THR A 51 3.77 -6.49 9.88
C THR A 51 3.98 -7.97 10.16
N ARG A 52 4.11 -8.79 9.11
CA ARG A 52 4.34 -10.22 9.24
C ARG A 52 5.62 -10.54 10.01
N ILE A 53 6.69 -9.81 9.72
CA ILE A 53 7.98 -10.00 10.40
C ILE A 53 7.86 -9.63 11.87
N GLU A 54 7.28 -8.46 12.16
CA GLU A 54 7.21 -7.95 13.52
C GLU A 54 6.20 -8.71 14.39
N ALA A 55 5.04 -9.07 13.85
CA ALA A 55 4.04 -9.87 14.54
C ALA A 55 4.59 -11.27 14.92
N ARG A 56 5.41 -11.87 14.06
CA ARG A 56 6.10 -13.14 14.38
C ARG A 56 7.12 -12.99 15.51
N LYS A 57 7.89 -11.90 15.53
CA LYS A 57 8.81 -11.60 16.63
C LYS A 57 8.05 -11.46 17.97
N LYS A 58 6.89 -10.82 17.93
CA LYS A 58 5.99 -10.66 19.08
C LYS A 58 5.21 -11.94 19.42
N LYS A 59 5.39 -13.04 18.66
CA LYS A 59 4.68 -14.31 18.82
C LYS A 59 3.16 -14.17 18.77
N MET A 60 2.67 -13.27 17.94
CA MET A 60 1.24 -13.11 17.69
C MET A 60 0.74 -14.29 16.84
N ASP A 61 -0.47 -14.73 17.15
CA ASP A 61 -1.14 -15.82 16.42
C ASP A 61 -2.07 -15.22 15.37
N PHE A 62 -1.63 -15.26 14.13
CA PHE A 62 -2.33 -14.66 12.98
C PHE A 62 -2.05 -15.39 11.68
N HIS A 63 -3.00 -15.28 10.76
CA HIS A 63 -2.88 -15.77 9.39
C HIS A 63 -3.29 -14.67 8.40
N LEU A 64 -2.41 -14.32 7.48
CA LEU A 64 -2.77 -13.47 6.34
C LEU A 64 -3.52 -14.32 5.31
N LEU A 65 -4.77 -13.98 5.07
CA LEU A 65 -5.67 -14.75 4.22
C LEU A 65 -5.69 -14.25 2.79
N SER A 66 -5.67 -12.92 2.59
CA SER A 66 -5.75 -12.31 1.27
C SER A 66 -5.09 -10.94 1.24
N GLU A 67 -4.54 -10.61 0.09
CA GLU A 67 -4.13 -9.27 -0.30
C GLU A 67 -4.94 -8.88 -1.54
N ASN A 68 -5.55 -7.71 -1.52
CA ASN A 68 -6.39 -7.22 -2.60
C ASN A 68 -6.06 -5.75 -2.88
N HIS A 69 -5.23 -5.49 -3.89
CA HIS A 69 -4.77 -4.17 -4.35
C HIS A 69 -4.27 -3.22 -3.25
N ASP A 70 -5.18 -2.66 -2.48
CA ASP A 70 -4.97 -1.64 -1.45
C ASP A 70 -5.43 -2.10 -0.06
N SER A 71 -5.85 -3.34 0.07
CA SER A 71 -6.35 -3.92 1.32
C SER A 71 -5.74 -5.29 1.62
N ALA A 72 -5.78 -5.69 2.88
CA ALA A 72 -5.39 -7.02 3.32
C ALA A 72 -6.40 -7.58 4.32
N LEU A 73 -6.60 -8.87 4.27
CA LEU A 73 -7.43 -9.61 5.21
C LEU A 73 -6.55 -10.54 6.03
N ALA A 74 -6.71 -10.50 7.33
CA ALA A 74 -6.03 -11.39 8.26
C ALA A 74 -7.01 -12.01 9.25
N GLU A 75 -6.73 -13.23 9.64
CA GLU A 75 -7.34 -13.88 10.78
C GLU A 75 -6.38 -13.74 11.97
N VAL A 76 -6.90 -13.33 13.11
CA VAL A 76 -6.10 -13.07 14.29
C VAL A 76 -6.77 -13.74 15.49
N ARG A 77 -5.96 -14.28 16.41
CA ARG A 77 -6.46 -14.88 17.64
C ARG A 77 -7.25 -13.86 18.46
N ILE A 78 -8.41 -14.30 18.98
CA ILE A 78 -9.26 -13.49 19.86
C ILE A 78 -8.44 -13.01 21.07
N GLY A 79 -8.50 -11.70 21.33
CA GLY A 79 -7.74 -11.01 22.37
C GLY A 79 -6.41 -10.41 21.90
N GLN A 80 -5.97 -10.66 20.65
CA GLN A 80 -4.79 -10.05 20.04
C GLN A 80 -5.14 -9.10 18.89
N GLU A 81 -6.41 -8.95 18.56
CA GLU A 81 -6.87 -8.21 17.40
C GLU A 81 -6.48 -6.73 17.42
N LEU A 82 -6.63 -6.05 18.55
CA LEU A 82 -6.28 -4.63 18.67
C LEU A 82 -4.76 -4.43 18.56
N ASP A 83 -3.97 -5.24 19.24
CA ASP A 83 -2.51 -5.17 19.17
C ASP A 83 -2.01 -5.43 17.74
N PHE A 84 -2.65 -6.37 17.04
CA PHE A 84 -2.34 -6.66 15.64
C PHE A 84 -2.74 -5.49 14.74
N LEU A 85 -3.93 -4.91 14.91
CA LEU A 85 -4.40 -3.77 14.12
C LEU A 85 -3.52 -2.53 14.33
N HIS A 86 -3.12 -2.22 15.57
CA HIS A 86 -2.16 -1.14 15.85
C HIS A 86 -0.83 -1.36 15.13
N LEU A 87 -0.28 -2.56 15.22
CA LEU A 87 0.95 -2.91 14.53
C LEU A 87 0.79 -2.80 13.02
N PHE A 88 -0.31 -3.32 12.48
CA PHE A 88 -0.59 -3.31 11.06
C PHE A 88 -0.70 -1.86 10.53
N LYS A 89 -1.48 -1.03 11.21
CA LYS A 89 -1.64 0.39 10.86
C LYS A 89 -0.31 1.14 10.94
N GLU A 90 0.46 0.95 12.02
CA GLU A 90 1.81 1.53 12.15
C GLU A 90 2.70 1.24 10.94
N LYS A 91 2.69 0.01 10.43
CA LYS A 91 3.51 -0.39 9.28
C LYS A 91 2.92 0.11 7.95
N MET A 92 1.59 0.15 7.85
CA MET A 92 0.92 0.64 6.66
C MET A 92 1.02 2.16 6.50
N GLU A 93 1.03 2.94 7.59
CA GLU A 93 1.06 4.40 7.57
C GLU A 93 2.46 5.00 7.64
N GLN A 94 3.53 4.21 7.50
CA GLN A 94 4.87 4.77 7.41
C GLN A 94 4.99 5.72 6.20
N PRO A 95 5.70 6.83 6.33
CA PRO A 95 5.90 7.79 5.25
C PRO A 95 6.45 7.15 3.98
N VAL A 96 5.93 7.58 2.84
CA VAL A 96 6.47 7.19 1.53
C VAL A 96 7.65 8.08 1.19
N ASP A 97 8.79 7.48 0.90
CA ASP A 97 9.98 8.21 0.48
C ASP A 97 9.78 8.80 -0.93
N MET A 98 9.57 10.10 -0.99
CA MET A 98 9.34 10.84 -2.23
C MET A 98 10.61 11.42 -2.86
N ARG A 99 11.81 11.06 -2.36
CA ARG A 99 13.09 11.62 -2.85
C ARG A 99 13.35 11.34 -4.33
N ASN A 100 12.80 10.26 -4.86
CA ASN A 100 12.90 9.92 -6.29
C ASN A 100 11.90 10.69 -7.18
N PHE A 101 11.00 11.44 -6.55
CA PHE A 101 10.10 12.37 -7.24
C PHE A 101 10.66 13.79 -7.13
N CYS A 102 10.50 14.57 -8.18
CA CYS A 102 10.88 15.99 -8.19
C CYS A 102 9.96 16.86 -7.31
N LEU A 103 9.57 16.33 -6.15
CA LEU A 103 8.82 17.08 -5.14
C LEU A 103 9.76 17.69 -4.11
N PRO A 104 9.36 18.81 -3.47
CA PRO A 104 10.12 19.37 -2.37
C PRO A 104 10.45 18.30 -1.34
N ARG A 105 11.69 18.28 -0.85
CA ARG A 105 12.22 17.21 0.02
C ARG A 105 11.55 17.10 1.40
N ASP A 106 10.72 18.07 1.75
CA ASP A 106 10.10 18.20 3.07
C ASP A 106 8.64 17.74 3.11
N ILE A 107 8.18 17.04 2.08
CA ILE A 107 6.82 16.51 2.05
C ILE A 107 6.88 15.00 2.32
N ASP A 108 6.58 14.62 3.56
CA ASP A 108 6.27 13.24 3.92
C ASP A 108 4.84 12.93 3.50
N MET A 109 4.68 12.02 2.55
CA MET A 109 3.37 11.52 2.15
C MET A 109 3.01 10.32 2.99
N VAL A 110 2.00 10.47 3.84
CA VAL A 110 1.41 9.37 4.60
C VAL A 110 0.08 8.97 3.97
N ILE A 111 -0.08 7.69 3.68
CA ILE A 111 -1.34 7.12 3.19
C ILE A 111 -2.05 6.53 4.41
N GLN A 112 -3.20 7.07 4.75
CA GLN A 112 -4.01 6.59 5.87
C GLN A 112 -4.70 5.28 5.50
N PHE A 113 -4.81 4.39 6.49
CA PHE A 113 -5.51 3.11 6.37
C PHE A 113 -6.63 3.01 7.39
N GLU A 114 -7.80 2.59 6.92
CA GLU A 114 -8.94 2.25 7.75
C GLU A 114 -8.87 0.77 8.13
N CYS A 115 -9.26 0.47 9.36
CA CYS A 115 -9.24 -0.87 9.90
C CYS A 115 -10.67 -1.30 10.26
N THR A 116 -11.01 -2.53 9.91
CA THR A 116 -12.27 -3.16 10.31
C THR A 116 -12.00 -4.48 10.99
N LYS A 117 -12.85 -4.90 11.93
CA LYS A 117 -12.80 -6.21 12.56
C LYS A 117 -14.18 -6.85 12.64
N GLY A 118 -14.25 -8.17 12.67
CA GLY A 118 -15.48 -8.93 12.81
C GLY A 118 -15.21 -10.41 12.97
N MET A 119 -16.21 -11.16 13.38
CA MET A 119 -16.14 -12.63 13.48
C MET A 119 -16.18 -13.32 12.11
N ASN A 120 -16.66 -12.62 11.13
CA ASN A 120 -16.71 -13.07 9.74
C ASN A 120 -16.72 -11.84 8.80
N TRP A 121 -16.47 -12.05 7.51
CA TRP A 121 -16.36 -10.96 6.54
C TRP A 121 -17.64 -10.14 6.36
N LYS A 122 -18.81 -10.71 6.65
CA LYS A 122 -20.10 -10.02 6.46
C LYS A 122 -20.42 -9.07 7.60
N GLU A 123 -19.88 -9.32 8.77
CA GLU A 123 -20.16 -8.60 10.03
C GLU A 123 -18.92 -7.90 10.55
N MET A 124 -18.34 -7.04 9.70
CA MET A 124 -17.19 -6.23 10.07
C MET A 124 -17.63 -4.84 10.54
N GLU A 125 -16.98 -4.36 11.58
CA GLU A 125 -17.19 -3.03 12.17
C GLU A 125 -15.90 -2.21 12.09
N ASP A 126 -16.04 -0.92 11.85
CA ASP A 126 -14.91 0.00 11.82
C ASP A 126 -14.26 0.09 13.20
N VAL A 127 -12.94 0.12 13.21
CA VAL A 127 -12.14 0.21 14.43
C VAL A 127 -11.20 1.40 14.32
N GLU A 128 -11.37 2.34 15.22
CA GLU A 128 -10.38 3.39 15.41
C GLU A 128 -9.17 2.83 16.15
N VAL A 129 -8.01 2.86 15.48
CA VAL A 129 -6.74 2.33 15.97
C VAL A 129 -5.68 3.41 15.93
#